data_fa15f7299ee3e54b30ef868d8ee6881e
#
_entry.id   fa15f7299ee3e54b30ef868d8ee6881e
#
_cell.length_a   1.000
_cell.length_b   1.000
_cell.length_c   1.000
_cell.angle_alpha   90.00
_cell.angle_beta   90.00
_cell.angle_gamma   90.00
#
_symmetry.space_group_name_H-M   'P 1'
#
loop_
_entity.id
_entity.type
_entity.pdbx_description
1 polymer ?
#
loop_
_entity_poly.entity_id
_entity_poly.type
_entity_poly.pdbx_seq_one_letter_code
_entity_poly.pdbx_strand_id
1 'polypeptide(L)'
;MAFSAVTGVLAASLSGLFTLAQVIHIVRRRSTAGLSDVAWLLLVLLFATLLVWGLLQADPYLISTSAVSLTGALWVIWRIHRNSHIAMTKVVWASAAVAAAFGLQVLGGTAGALISVLTITGYIRARQQKTARTATDLSGVALAPWVISSAAQVLWFAHALAAGKVVVVVNSQFAFAANVVLLLTIQRRRRELQRS
;
A
#
# COMPACT_ATOMS: atom_id res chain seq x y z
N MET A 1 13.57 6.08 23.89
CA MET A 1 13.89 4.90 23.06
C MET A 1 12.80 3.82 23.12
N ALA A 2 12.29 3.40 24.28
CA ALA A 2 11.27 2.34 24.37
C ALA A 2 9.96 2.64 23.61
N PHE A 3 9.43 3.87 23.68
CA PHE A 3 8.20 4.25 22.97
C PHE A 3 8.33 4.11 21.44
N SER A 4 9.42 4.60 20.86
CA SER A 4 9.68 4.48 19.41
C SER A 4 9.79 3.02 18.97
N ALA A 5 10.44 2.15 19.76
CA ALA A 5 10.55 0.73 19.46
C ALA A 5 9.17 0.04 19.47
N VAL A 6 8.36 0.28 20.51
CA VAL A 6 7.02 -0.32 20.62
C VAL A 6 6.11 0.13 19.48
N THR A 7 6.06 1.43 19.21
CA THR A 7 5.24 1.96 18.10
C THR A 7 5.72 1.46 16.74
N GLY A 8 7.04 1.30 16.53
CA GLY A 8 7.63 0.72 15.33
C GLY A 8 7.22 -0.75 15.11
N VAL A 9 7.31 -1.59 16.16
CA VAL A 9 6.86 -2.99 16.09
C VAL A 9 5.38 -3.09 15.74
N LEU A 10 4.53 -2.32 16.44
CA LEU A 10 3.09 -2.34 16.19
C LEU A 10 2.74 -1.85 14.78
N ALA A 11 3.38 -0.76 14.32
CA ALA A 11 3.20 -0.23 12.98
C ALA A 11 3.61 -1.24 11.90
N ALA A 12 4.76 -1.90 12.07
CA ALA A 12 5.25 -2.93 11.16
C ALA A 12 4.29 -4.14 11.11
N SER A 13 3.82 -4.61 12.27
CA SER A 13 2.88 -5.72 12.37
C SER A 13 1.56 -5.41 11.65
N LEU A 14 0.96 -4.24 11.89
CA LEU A 14 -0.27 -3.84 11.20
C LEU A 14 -0.05 -3.65 9.69
N SER A 15 1.11 -3.13 9.27
CA SER A 15 1.42 -2.99 7.84
C SER A 15 1.50 -4.34 7.14
N GLY A 16 2.08 -5.36 7.78
CA GLY A 16 2.07 -6.74 7.28
C GLY A 16 0.66 -7.32 7.18
N LEU A 17 -0.19 -7.06 8.18
CA LEU A 17 -1.58 -7.53 8.19
C LEU A 17 -2.45 -6.92 7.09
N PHE A 18 -2.10 -5.77 6.53
CA PHE A 18 -2.82 -5.14 5.41
C PHE A 18 -2.97 -6.09 4.22
N THR A 19 -1.85 -6.63 3.73
CA THR A 19 -1.87 -7.55 2.57
C THR A 19 -2.51 -8.89 2.92
N LEU A 20 -2.26 -9.43 4.11
CA LEU A 20 -2.84 -10.69 4.58
C LEU A 20 -4.37 -10.60 4.69
N ALA A 21 -4.92 -9.50 5.19
CA ALA A 21 -6.36 -9.30 5.28
C ALA A 21 -7.02 -9.30 3.89
N GLN A 22 -6.35 -8.72 2.86
CA GLN A 22 -6.84 -8.79 1.49
C GLN A 22 -6.74 -10.19 0.90
N VAL A 23 -5.65 -10.92 1.16
CA VAL A 23 -5.48 -12.33 0.76
C VAL A 23 -6.62 -13.18 1.32
N ILE A 24 -6.87 -13.10 2.63
CA ILE A 24 -7.96 -13.84 3.31
C ILE A 24 -9.31 -13.49 2.69
N HIS A 25 -9.56 -12.22 2.40
CA HIS A 25 -10.81 -11.78 1.77
C HIS A 25 -11.00 -12.41 0.38
N ILE A 26 -9.98 -12.37 -0.49
CA ILE A 26 -10.02 -12.97 -1.82
C ILE A 26 -10.23 -14.49 -1.74
N VAL A 27 -9.57 -15.17 -0.81
CA VAL A 27 -9.75 -16.62 -0.59
C VAL A 27 -11.19 -16.93 -0.21
N ARG A 28 -11.78 -16.17 0.73
CA ARG A 28 -13.15 -16.38 1.20
C ARG A 28 -14.21 -16.03 0.15
N ARG A 29 -14.02 -14.94 -0.58
CA ARG A 29 -14.97 -14.44 -1.59
C ARG A 29 -14.74 -15.02 -2.98
N ARG A 30 -13.58 -15.62 -3.23
CA ARG A 30 -13.15 -16.16 -4.53
C ARG A 30 -13.21 -15.13 -5.66
N SER A 31 -13.12 -13.84 -5.34
CA SER A 31 -13.26 -12.71 -6.27
C SER A 31 -12.13 -11.72 -6.12
N THR A 32 -11.70 -11.16 -7.26
CA THR A 32 -10.78 -10.00 -7.37
C THR A 32 -11.47 -8.77 -7.97
N ALA A 33 -12.79 -8.81 -8.13
CA ALA A 33 -13.56 -7.71 -8.72
C ALA A 33 -13.40 -6.41 -7.93
N GLY A 34 -13.20 -5.31 -8.63
CA GLY A 34 -12.99 -3.99 -8.05
C GLY A 34 -11.58 -3.73 -7.51
N LEU A 35 -10.64 -4.69 -7.61
CA LEU A 35 -9.23 -4.46 -7.32
C LEU A 35 -8.53 -3.85 -8.54
N SER A 36 -7.71 -2.81 -8.30
CA SER A 36 -6.87 -2.22 -9.33
C SER A 36 -5.59 -3.02 -9.52
N ASP A 37 -5.41 -3.63 -10.69
CA ASP A 37 -4.21 -4.33 -11.09
C ASP A 37 -2.95 -3.44 -11.00
N VAL A 38 -3.05 -2.20 -11.49
CA VAL A 38 -1.95 -1.22 -11.43
C VAL A 38 -1.60 -0.86 -9.99
N ALA A 39 -2.59 -0.65 -9.11
CA ALA A 39 -2.32 -0.34 -7.71
C ALA A 39 -1.61 -1.49 -6.99
N TRP A 40 -2.02 -2.73 -7.23
CA TRP A 40 -1.39 -3.90 -6.62
C TRP A 40 0.00 -4.20 -7.20
N LEU A 41 0.19 -3.96 -8.50
CA LEU A 41 1.50 -4.07 -9.13
C LEU A 41 2.49 -3.06 -8.54
N LEU A 42 2.06 -1.81 -8.34
CA LEU A 42 2.87 -0.79 -7.68
C LEU A 42 3.17 -1.14 -6.21
N LEU A 43 2.23 -1.77 -5.50
CA LEU A 43 2.47 -2.26 -4.13
C LEU A 43 3.55 -3.36 -4.09
N VAL A 44 3.53 -4.31 -5.04
CA VAL A 44 4.59 -5.32 -5.17
C VAL A 44 5.95 -4.65 -5.33
N LEU A 45 6.06 -3.72 -6.28
CA LEU A 45 7.31 -3.02 -6.56
C LEU A 45 7.76 -2.13 -5.39
N LEU A 46 6.82 -1.44 -4.75
CA LEU A 46 7.10 -0.64 -3.55
C LEU A 46 7.64 -1.51 -2.40
N PHE A 47 6.99 -2.63 -2.10
CA PHE A 47 7.46 -3.51 -1.02
C PHE A 47 8.79 -4.20 -1.36
N ALA A 48 9.05 -4.53 -2.62
CA ALA A 48 10.36 -5.01 -3.05
C ALA A 48 11.46 -3.96 -2.82
N THR A 49 11.20 -2.69 -3.20
CA THR A 49 12.11 -1.58 -2.98
C THR A 49 12.36 -1.34 -1.48
N LEU A 50 11.29 -1.35 -0.66
CA LEU A 50 11.41 -1.18 0.78
C LEU A 50 12.14 -2.33 1.45
N LEU A 51 12.01 -3.56 0.94
CA LEU A 51 12.76 -4.71 1.43
C LEU A 51 14.26 -4.54 1.17
N VAL A 52 14.64 -4.17 -0.06
CA VAL A 52 16.04 -3.88 -0.41
C VAL A 52 16.58 -2.74 0.45
N TRP A 53 15.82 -1.66 0.62
CA TRP A 53 16.20 -0.53 1.46
C TRP A 53 16.37 -0.95 2.93
N GLY A 54 15.46 -1.76 3.47
CA GLY A 54 15.57 -2.31 4.82
C GLY A 54 16.82 -3.15 5.03
N LEU A 55 17.18 -3.99 4.04
CA LEU A 55 18.41 -4.78 4.06
C LEU A 55 19.67 -3.88 4.06
N LEU A 56 19.69 -2.83 3.23
CA LEU A 56 20.81 -1.87 3.17
C LEU A 56 20.98 -1.08 4.46
N GLN A 57 19.88 -0.77 5.16
CA GLN A 57 19.88 -0.02 6.43
C GLN A 57 19.97 -0.93 7.66
N ALA A 58 20.01 -2.25 7.48
CA ALA A 58 19.91 -3.24 8.56
C ALA A 58 18.72 -2.97 9.52
N ASP A 59 17.57 -2.51 8.96
CA ASP A 59 16.36 -2.18 9.73
C ASP A 59 15.43 -3.40 9.81
N PRO A 60 15.38 -4.12 10.96
CA PRO A 60 14.59 -5.35 11.09
C PRO A 60 13.08 -5.11 10.96
N TYR A 61 12.58 -3.93 11.34
CA TYR A 61 11.15 -3.59 11.22
C TYR A 61 10.75 -3.41 9.75
N LEU A 62 11.60 -2.72 8.99
CA LEU A 62 11.37 -2.50 7.57
C LEU A 62 11.52 -3.81 6.77
N ILE A 63 12.52 -4.64 7.09
CA ILE A 63 12.72 -5.96 6.46
C ILE A 63 11.50 -6.85 6.68
N SER A 64 11.09 -7.04 7.94
CA SER A 64 10.01 -7.96 8.29
C SER A 64 8.67 -7.53 7.69
N THR A 65 8.30 -6.25 7.82
CA THR A 65 7.04 -5.74 7.27
C THR A 65 7.01 -5.81 5.75
N SER A 66 8.13 -5.47 5.09
CA SER A 66 8.22 -5.48 3.63
C SER A 66 8.19 -6.90 3.07
N ALA A 67 8.85 -7.87 3.71
CA ALA A 67 8.83 -9.27 3.28
C ALA A 67 7.42 -9.86 3.36
N VAL A 68 6.71 -9.67 4.47
CA VAL A 68 5.32 -10.14 4.65
C VAL A 68 4.39 -9.45 3.64
N SER A 69 4.51 -8.13 3.50
CA SER A 69 3.67 -7.35 2.60
C SER A 69 3.92 -7.70 1.13
N LEU A 70 5.17 -7.91 0.74
CA LEU A 70 5.56 -8.32 -0.61
C LEU A 70 4.96 -9.69 -0.95
N THR A 71 5.09 -10.67 -0.05
CA THR A 71 4.53 -12.00 -0.26
C THR A 71 3.02 -11.95 -0.45
N GLY A 72 2.31 -11.21 0.40
CA GLY A 72 0.86 -11.01 0.26
C GLY A 72 0.48 -10.30 -1.04
N ALA A 73 1.21 -9.24 -1.42
CA ALA A 73 0.95 -8.48 -2.64
C ALA A 73 1.23 -9.30 -3.91
N LEU A 74 2.30 -10.12 -3.92
CA LEU A 74 2.60 -11.06 -5.01
C LEU A 74 1.47 -12.07 -5.20
N TRP A 75 0.93 -12.60 -4.10
CA TRP A 75 -0.20 -13.51 -4.17
C TRP A 75 -1.46 -12.82 -4.72
N VAL A 76 -1.75 -11.58 -4.29
CA VAL A 76 -2.91 -10.83 -4.80
C VAL A 76 -2.75 -10.54 -6.29
N ILE A 77 -1.58 -10.08 -6.76
CA ILE A 77 -1.36 -9.79 -8.18
C ILE A 77 -1.42 -11.05 -9.04
N TRP A 78 -0.90 -12.18 -8.53
CA TRP A 78 -1.05 -13.49 -9.18
C TRP A 78 -2.52 -13.86 -9.36
N ARG A 79 -3.37 -13.66 -8.34
CA ARG A 79 -4.82 -13.93 -8.42
C ARG A 79 -5.52 -13.00 -9.41
N ILE A 80 -5.16 -11.71 -9.42
CA ILE A 80 -5.69 -10.75 -10.40
C ILE A 80 -5.28 -11.18 -11.82
N HIS A 81 -4.01 -11.51 -12.04
CA HIS A 81 -3.50 -11.95 -13.35
C HIS A 81 -4.22 -13.21 -13.86
N ARG A 82 -4.43 -14.18 -12.98
CA ARG A 82 -5.15 -15.42 -13.33
C ARG A 82 -6.60 -15.15 -13.75
N ASN A 83 -7.23 -14.13 -13.20
CA ASN A 83 -8.64 -13.81 -13.48
C ASN A 83 -8.82 -12.84 -14.66
N SER A 84 -7.86 -11.94 -14.91
CA SER A 84 -8.04 -10.81 -15.86
C SER A 84 -6.86 -10.46 -16.77
N HIS A 85 -5.80 -11.28 -16.81
CA HIS A 85 -4.60 -11.07 -17.62
C HIS A 85 -4.05 -9.63 -17.59
N ILE A 86 -3.01 -9.39 -16.81
CA ILE A 86 -2.38 -8.06 -16.71
C ILE A 86 -1.51 -7.85 -17.96
N ALA A 87 -1.76 -6.76 -18.68
CA ALA A 87 -0.96 -6.40 -19.84
C ALA A 87 0.49 -6.09 -19.45
N MET A 88 1.46 -6.61 -20.20
CA MET A 88 2.89 -6.39 -19.96
C MET A 88 3.27 -4.90 -19.94
N THR A 89 2.60 -4.08 -20.75
CA THR A 89 2.77 -2.62 -20.74
C THR A 89 2.55 -1.99 -19.37
N LYS A 90 1.56 -2.47 -18.60
CA LYS A 90 1.31 -1.98 -17.23
C LYS A 90 2.45 -2.37 -16.28
N VAL A 91 3.03 -3.55 -16.45
CA VAL A 91 4.20 -4.01 -15.68
C VAL A 91 5.39 -3.11 -15.96
N VAL A 92 5.69 -2.85 -17.21
CA VAL A 92 6.81 -1.97 -17.63
C VAL A 92 6.63 -0.57 -17.08
N TRP A 93 5.46 0.04 -17.23
CA TRP A 93 5.19 1.37 -16.70
C TRP A 93 5.28 1.46 -15.17
N ALA A 94 4.75 0.46 -14.46
CA ALA A 94 4.85 0.42 -13.01
C ALA A 94 6.31 0.29 -12.56
N SER A 95 7.09 -0.58 -13.20
CA SER A 95 8.52 -0.74 -12.91
C SER A 95 9.31 0.54 -13.18
N ALA A 96 9.06 1.21 -14.30
CA ALA A 96 9.70 2.49 -14.62
C ALA A 96 9.36 3.59 -13.59
N ALA A 97 8.09 3.66 -13.15
CA ALA A 97 7.66 4.62 -12.15
C ALA A 97 8.35 4.40 -10.79
N VAL A 98 8.50 3.14 -10.36
CA VAL A 98 9.18 2.80 -9.10
C VAL A 98 10.69 3.04 -9.22
N ALA A 99 11.30 2.69 -10.36
CA ALA A 99 12.73 2.97 -10.60
C ALA A 99 13.03 4.47 -10.58
N ALA A 100 12.18 5.30 -11.22
CA ALA A 100 12.30 6.75 -11.18
C ALA A 100 12.15 7.30 -9.76
N ALA A 101 11.19 6.80 -9.00
CA ALA A 101 10.98 7.19 -7.61
C ALA A 101 12.15 6.80 -6.71
N PHE A 102 12.73 5.61 -6.91
CA PHE A 102 13.93 5.18 -6.20
C PHE A 102 15.15 6.06 -6.55
N GLY A 103 15.33 6.37 -7.84
CA GLY A 103 16.36 7.31 -8.29
C GLY A 103 16.21 8.69 -7.62
N LEU A 104 15.00 9.22 -7.52
CA LEU A 104 14.73 10.47 -6.81
C LEU A 104 15.07 10.39 -5.32
N GLN A 105 14.82 9.25 -4.66
CA GLN A 105 15.22 9.06 -3.26
C GLN A 105 16.75 9.09 -3.07
N VAL A 106 17.48 8.41 -3.96
CA VAL A 106 18.93 8.30 -3.86
C VAL A 106 19.60 9.63 -4.20
N LEU A 107 19.16 10.30 -5.27
CA LEU A 107 19.82 11.52 -5.79
C LEU A 107 19.32 12.80 -5.13
N GLY A 108 18.06 12.86 -4.72
CA GLY A 108 17.40 14.05 -4.21
C GLY A 108 17.40 14.19 -2.69
N GLY A 109 18.04 13.28 -1.96
CA GLY A 109 18.07 13.29 -0.49
C GLY A 109 16.66 13.32 0.12
N THR A 110 16.48 14.09 1.20
CA THR A 110 15.20 14.18 1.93
C THR A 110 14.05 14.70 1.06
N ALA A 111 14.30 15.70 0.22
CA ALA A 111 13.28 16.26 -0.68
C ALA A 111 12.87 15.23 -1.76
N GLY A 112 13.84 14.58 -2.39
CA GLY A 112 13.59 13.52 -3.37
C GLY A 112 12.83 12.34 -2.76
N ALA A 113 13.20 11.92 -1.54
CA ALA A 113 12.49 10.88 -0.80
C ALA A 113 11.04 11.28 -0.53
N LEU A 114 10.79 12.51 -0.10
CA LEU A 114 9.44 13.01 0.17
C LEU A 114 8.58 13.00 -1.10
N ILE A 115 9.07 13.57 -2.19
CA ILE A 115 8.37 13.64 -3.48
C ILE A 115 8.03 12.23 -3.97
N SER A 116 9.00 11.31 -3.97
CA SER A 116 8.81 9.96 -4.48
C SER A 116 7.79 9.17 -3.67
N VAL A 117 7.89 9.20 -2.34
CA VAL A 117 7.00 8.45 -1.45
C VAL A 117 5.58 8.99 -1.53
N LEU A 118 5.37 10.31 -1.54
CA LEU A 118 4.04 10.91 -1.68
C LEU A 118 3.43 10.60 -3.05
N THR A 119 4.22 10.67 -4.11
CA THR A 119 3.76 10.39 -5.48
C THR A 119 3.31 8.94 -5.61
N ILE A 120 4.12 7.96 -5.21
CA ILE A 120 3.76 6.54 -5.28
C ILE A 120 2.55 6.24 -4.41
N THR A 121 2.57 6.71 -3.15
CA THR A 121 1.47 6.51 -2.19
C THR A 121 0.16 7.09 -2.74
N GLY A 122 0.19 8.30 -3.27
CA GLY A 122 -0.97 8.95 -3.87
C GLY A 122 -1.48 8.22 -5.11
N TYR A 123 -0.56 7.81 -6.00
CA TYR A 123 -0.93 7.12 -7.23
C TYR A 123 -1.58 5.74 -6.97
N ILE A 124 -1.05 4.96 -6.03
CA ILE A 124 -1.66 3.68 -5.63
C ILE A 124 -3.11 3.89 -5.19
N ARG A 125 -3.37 4.87 -4.29
CA ARG A 125 -4.72 5.15 -3.78
C ARG A 125 -5.64 5.71 -4.85
N ALA A 126 -5.16 6.63 -5.68
CA ALA A 126 -5.92 7.21 -6.79
C ALA A 126 -6.35 6.13 -7.80
N ARG A 127 -5.45 5.19 -8.14
CA ARG A 127 -5.77 4.07 -9.05
C ARG A 127 -6.81 3.13 -8.45
N GLN A 128 -6.67 2.76 -7.17
CA GLN A 128 -7.67 1.93 -6.49
C GLN A 128 -9.01 2.66 -6.36
N GLN A 129 -8.99 3.97 -6.05
CA GLN A 129 -10.20 4.79 -5.96
C GLN A 129 -10.91 4.89 -7.31
N LYS A 130 -10.17 5.13 -8.41
CA LYS A 130 -10.73 5.16 -9.76
C LYS A 130 -11.41 3.83 -10.08
N THR A 131 -10.72 2.72 -9.86
CA THR A 131 -11.27 1.37 -10.11
C THR A 131 -12.52 1.13 -9.25
N ALA A 132 -12.51 1.49 -7.97
CA ALA A 132 -13.68 1.32 -7.09
C ALA A 132 -14.90 2.14 -7.54
N ARG A 133 -14.69 3.36 -8.07
CA ARG A 133 -15.78 4.22 -8.59
C ARG A 133 -16.45 3.65 -9.84
N THR A 134 -15.68 3.02 -10.71
CA THR A 134 -16.18 2.51 -12.00
C THR A 134 -16.60 1.05 -11.96
N ALA A 135 -16.28 0.32 -10.88
CA ALA A 135 -16.60 -1.08 -10.74
C ALA A 135 -18.11 -1.31 -10.65
N THR A 136 -18.58 -2.33 -11.34
CA THR A 136 -19.94 -2.88 -11.23
C THR A 136 -20.05 -3.92 -10.12
N ASP A 137 -18.91 -4.47 -9.68
CA ASP A 137 -18.79 -5.40 -8.58
C ASP A 137 -17.58 -5.05 -7.71
N LEU A 138 -17.77 -5.03 -6.40
CA LEU A 138 -16.75 -4.77 -5.39
C LEU A 138 -16.54 -5.95 -4.44
N SER A 139 -16.97 -7.14 -4.83
CA SER A 139 -16.87 -8.35 -3.99
C SER A 139 -15.44 -8.74 -3.65
N GLY A 140 -14.47 -8.43 -4.51
CA GLY A 140 -13.05 -8.67 -4.28
C GLY A 140 -12.35 -7.64 -3.39
N VAL A 141 -12.97 -6.47 -3.14
CA VAL A 141 -12.37 -5.40 -2.34
C VAL A 141 -12.78 -5.55 -0.88
N ALA A 142 -11.82 -5.76 0.02
CA ALA A 142 -12.08 -5.72 1.46
C ALA A 142 -11.95 -4.28 2.01
N LEU A 143 -12.73 -3.94 3.04
CA LEU A 143 -12.55 -2.71 3.80
C LEU A 143 -11.46 -2.85 4.88
N ALA A 144 -11.39 -4.04 5.50
CA ALA A 144 -10.46 -4.32 6.59
C ALA A 144 -9.00 -3.96 6.29
N PRO A 145 -8.40 -4.27 5.12
CA PRO A 145 -7.04 -3.85 4.79
C PRO A 145 -6.84 -2.34 4.92
N TRP A 146 -7.77 -1.54 4.40
CA TRP A 146 -7.64 -0.09 4.43
C TRP A 146 -7.83 0.51 5.82
N VAL A 147 -8.67 -0.10 6.66
CA VAL A 147 -8.79 0.26 8.08
C VAL A 147 -7.50 -0.09 8.83
N ILE A 148 -6.96 -1.29 8.63
CA ILE A 148 -5.69 -1.73 9.21
C ILE A 148 -4.55 -0.81 8.75
N SER A 149 -4.49 -0.49 7.45
CA SER A 149 -3.50 0.45 6.91
C SER A 149 -3.63 1.83 7.56
N SER A 150 -4.85 2.34 7.77
CA SER A 150 -5.06 3.63 8.44
C SER A 150 -4.54 3.61 9.88
N ALA A 151 -4.83 2.55 10.63
CA ALA A 151 -4.30 2.38 11.99
C ALA A 151 -2.76 2.27 11.99
N ALA A 152 -2.18 1.55 11.03
CA ALA A 152 -0.74 1.48 10.87
C ALA A 152 -0.12 2.86 10.62
N GLN A 153 -0.77 3.73 9.82
CA GLN A 153 -0.27 5.08 9.54
C GLN A 153 -0.23 5.96 10.81
N VAL A 154 -1.19 5.82 11.71
CA VAL A 154 -1.16 6.52 13.03
C VAL A 154 0.04 6.09 13.86
N LEU A 155 0.34 4.80 13.89
CA LEU A 155 1.50 4.26 14.60
C LEU A 155 2.83 4.64 13.94
N TRP A 156 2.89 4.62 12.60
CA TRP A 156 4.07 5.11 11.86
C TRP A 156 4.31 6.59 12.11
N PHE A 157 3.26 7.40 12.18
CA PHE A 157 3.36 8.82 12.53
C PHE A 157 3.95 9.01 13.93
N ALA A 158 3.43 8.31 14.95
CA ALA A 158 3.94 8.38 16.32
C ALA A 158 5.40 7.90 16.42
N HIS A 159 5.73 6.77 15.76
CA HIS A 159 7.10 6.27 15.68
C HIS A 159 8.04 7.27 15.04
N ALA A 160 7.65 7.84 13.91
CA ALA A 160 8.49 8.76 13.13
C ALA A 160 8.71 10.09 13.83
N LEU A 161 7.71 10.62 14.54
CA LEU A 161 7.86 11.81 15.39
C LEU A 161 8.91 11.56 16.49
N ALA A 162 8.80 10.43 17.19
CA ALA A 162 9.73 10.08 18.25
C ALA A 162 11.16 9.79 17.74
N ALA A 163 11.30 9.37 16.47
CA ALA A 163 12.56 9.06 15.82
C ALA A 163 13.13 10.21 14.95
N GLY A 164 12.44 11.36 14.84
CA GLY A 164 12.86 12.51 14.02
C GLY A 164 12.82 12.25 12.50
N LYS A 165 12.02 11.28 12.03
CA LYS A 165 11.97 10.85 10.62
C LYS A 165 10.93 11.65 9.82
N VAL A 166 11.22 12.88 9.43
CA VAL A 166 10.29 13.83 8.78
C VAL A 166 9.57 13.23 7.55
N VAL A 167 10.27 12.50 6.67
CA VAL A 167 9.68 11.87 5.48
C VAL A 167 8.55 10.91 5.86
N VAL A 168 8.77 10.10 6.90
CA VAL A 168 7.77 9.13 7.37
C VAL A 168 6.60 9.85 8.05
N VAL A 169 6.85 10.94 8.80
CA VAL A 169 5.79 11.78 9.41
C VAL A 169 4.84 12.29 8.33
N VAL A 170 5.37 12.96 7.31
CA VAL A 170 4.54 13.54 6.24
C VAL A 170 3.82 12.46 5.43
N ASN A 171 4.52 11.38 5.06
CA ASN A 171 3.90 10.27 4.33
C ASN A 171 2.77 9.60 5.12
N SER A 172 2.94 9.41 6.42
CA SER A 172 1.91 8.77 7.26
C SER A 172 0.62 9.58 7.31
N GLN A 173 0.71 10.90 7.44
CA GLN A 173 -0.47 11.78 7.40
C GLN A 173 -1.16 11.73 6.04
N PHE A 174 -0.39 11.86 4.96
CA PHE A 174 -0.91 11.80 3.61
C PHE A 174 -1.56 10.45 3.31
N ALA A 175 -0.90 9.34 3.65
CA ALA A 175 -1.41 7.99 3.44
C ALA A 175 -2.68 7.73 4.26
N PHE A 176 -2.74 8.24 5.52
CA PHE A 176 -3.93 8.16 6.34
C PHE A 176 -5.12 8.87 5.69
N ALA A 177 -4.96 10.13 5.31
CA ALA A 177 -6.00 10.91 4.64
C ALA A 177 -6.48 10.23 3.34
N ALA A 178 -5.56 9.76 2.51
CA ALA A 178 -5.87 9.07 1.27
C ALA A 178 -6.60 7.73 1.49
N ASN A 179 -6.26 6.98 2.55
CA ASN A 179 -6.98 5.76 2.94
C ASN A 179 -8.40 6.07 3.39
N VAL A 180 -8.62 7.15 4.16
CA VAL A 180 -9.97 7.58 4.59
C VAL A 180 -10.82 7.91 3.38
N VAL A 181 -10.31 8.71 2.44
CA VAL A 181 -11.01 9.05 1.18
C VAL A 181 -11.36 7.78 0.38
N LEU A 182 -10.44 6.83 0.29
CA LEU A 182 -10.66 5.57 -0.39
C LEU A 182 -11.74 4.72 0.30
N LEU A 183 -11.71 4.61 1.63
CA LEU A 183 -12.74 3.91 2.42
C LEU A 183 -14.13 4.48 2.20
N LEU A 184 -14.27 5.81 2.24
CA LEU A 184 -15.53 6.51 1.99
C LEU A 184 -16.02 6.25 0.56
N THR A 185 -15.12 6.27 -0.43
CA THR A 185 -15.45 5.97 -1.83
C THR A 185 -15.97 4.55 -2.00
N ILE A 186 -15.30 3.55 -1.41
CA ILE A 186 -15.74 2.15 -1.50
C ILE A 186 -17.09 1.95 -0.80
N GLN A 187 -17.27 2.55 0.39
CA GLN A 187 -18.54 2.45 1.13
C GLN A 187 -19.70 3.09 0.36
N ARG A 188 -19.48 4.30 -0.20
CA ARG A 188 -20.49 4.98 -1.02
C ARG A 188 -20.87 4.14 -2.23
N ARG A 189 -19.88 3.63 -2.97
CA ARG A 189 -20.14 2.82 -4.16
C ARG A 189 -20.86 1.51 -3.84
N ARG A 190 -20.55 0.86 -2.73
CA ARG A 190 -21.30 -0.33 -2.28
C ARG A 190 -22.76 -0.04 -2.01
N ARG A 191 -23.06 1.09 -1.37
CA ARG A 191 -24.47 1.50 -1.12
C ARG A 191 -25.22 1.78 -2.43
N GLU A 192 -24.56 2.38 -3.42
CA GLU A 192 -25.13 2.61 -4.75
C GLU A 192 -25.47 1.28 -5.44
N LEU A 193 -24.52 0.33 -5.45
CA LEU A 193 -24.70 -1.00 -6.06
C LEU A 193 -25.74 -1.87 -5.35
N GLN A 194 -26.06 -1.61 -4.08
CA GLN A 194 -27.11 -2.31 -3.35
C GLN A 194 -28.53 -1.76 -3.62
N ARG A 195 -28.61 -0.55 -4.20
CA ARG A 195 -29.86 0.13 -4.50
C ARG A 195 -30.28 -0.02 -5.97
N SER A 196 -29.37 -0.40 -6.85
CA SER A 196 -29.59 -0.70 -8.27
C SER A 196 -30.03 -2.14 -8.48
#